data_f3ec8afd7c50266fff071dca06144da9
#
_entry.id   f3ec8afd7c50266fff071dca06144da9
#
_cell.length_a   1.000
_cell.length_b   1.000
_cell.length_c   1.000
_cell.angle_alpha   90.00
_cell.angle_beta   90.00
_cell.angle_gamma   90.00
#
_symmetry.space_group_name_H-M   'P 1'
#
loop_
_entity.id
_entity.type
_entity.pdbx_description
1 polymer ?
#
loop_
_entity_poly.entity_id
_entity_poly.type
_entity_poly.pdbx_seq_one_letter_code
_entity_poly.pdbx_strand_id
1 'polypeptide(L)'
;MSIKEALIGVFSDDPINWLKWGIVFAILIGGYIIAIPLYGKVSSRLSWERKRDIARSKNHVIKAALVKKHPKGEVGKYDWSATYHYELQGEEREYHAYFKEPTRPPVYLYLYYLDNPRELFSVEEYHY
;
A
#
# COMPACT_ATOMS: atom_id res chain seq x y z
N MET A 1 -41.47 14.53 37.17
CA MET A 1 -41.15 14.38 35.75
C MET A 1 -40.81 12.93 35.46
N SER A 2 -41.51 12.32 34.54
CA SER A 2 -41.20 10.92 34.19
C SER A 2 -39.95 10.87 33.29
N ILE A 3 -39.27 9.75 33.29
CA ILE A 3 -38.11 9.51 32.42
C ILE A 3 -38.50 9.67 30.95
N LYS A 4 -39.72 9.26 30.59
CA LYS A 4 -40.27 9.40 29.25
C LYS A 4 -40.41 10.85 28.82
N GLU A 5 -40.86 11.76 29.70
CA GLU A 5 -40.93 13.20 29.44
C GLU A 5 -39.56 13.84 29.31
N ALA A 6 -38.58 13.40 30.11
CA ALA A 6 -37.20 13.84 29.99
C ALA A 6 -36.58 13.42 28.67
N LEU A 7 -36.80 12.18 28.23
CA LEU A 7 -36.35 11.70 26.94
C LEU A 7 -36.99 12.41 25.76
N ILE A 8 -38.30 12.66 25.84
CA ILE A 8 -39.03 13.43 24.81
C ILE A 8 -38.49 14.87 24.75
N GLY A 9 -38.21 15.50 25.91
CA GLY A 9 -37.61 16.82 25.97
C GLY A 9 -36.23 16.87 25.29
N VAL A 10 -35.40 15.87 25.51
CA VAL A 10 -34.05 15.80 24.89
C VAL A 10 -34.14 15.59 23.39
N PHE A 11 -35.03 14.75 22.90
CA PHE A 11 -35.12 14.41 21.48
C PHE A 11 -36.15 15.21 20.67
N SER A 12 -37.17 15.82 21.30
CA SER A 12 -38.28 16.47 20.61
C SER A 12 -38.33 17.98 20.77
N ASP A 13 -37.89 18.54 21.90
CA ASP A 13 -38.01 19.96 22.17
C ASP A 13 -37.04 20.82 21.36
N ASP A 14 -35.96 20.25 20.87
CA ASP A 14 -35.01 20.94 19.99
C ASP A 14 -34.66 20.09 18.76
N PRO A 15 -35.55 20.04 17.78
CA PRO A 15 -35.26 19.29 16.53
C PRO A 15 -34.06 19.83 15.78
N ILE A 16 -33.72 21.10 15.91
CA ILE A 16 -32.53 21.70 15.29
C ILE A 16 -31.25 21.12 15.92
N ASN A 17 -31.26 20.95 17.24
CA ASN A 17 -30.12 20.34 17.93
C ASN A 17 -29.89 18.87 17.50
N TRP A 18 -30.99 18.16 17.33
CA TRP A 18 -30.93 16.78 16.86
C TRP A 18 -30.38 16.67 15.41
N LEU A 19 -30.79 17.59 14.53
CA LEU A 19 -30.26 17.70 13.17
C LEU A 19 -28.79 18.04 13.17
N LYS A 20 -28.32 18.93 14.03
CA LYS A 20 -26.88 19.23 14.18
C LYS A 20 -26.09 17.99 14.55
N TRP A 21 -26.52 17.19 15.48
CA TRP A 21 -25.88 15.94 15.86
C TRP A 21 -25.86 14.94 14.71
N GLY A 22 -26.94 14.81 13.96
CA GLY A 22 -27.00 13.98 12.76
C GLY A 22 -26.02 14.40 11.71
N ILE A 23 -25.86 15.69 11.46
CA ILE A 23 -24.89 16.25 10.51
C ILE A 23 -23.45 15.98 10.99
N VAL A 24 -23.17 16.19 12.27
CA VAL A 24 -21.85 15.90 12.84
C VAL A 24 -21.48 14.42 12.69
N PHE A 25 -22.40 13.52 13.01
CA PHE A 25 -22.18 12.08 12.80
C PHE A 25 -21.95 11.74 11.33
N ALA A 26 -22.73 12.31 10.43
CA ALA A 26 -22.59 12.08 8.99
C ALA A 26 -21.20 12.54 8.49
N ILE A 27 -20.71 13.69 8.94
CA ILE A 27 -19.41 14.24 8.60
C ILE A 27 -18.29 13.34 9.16
N LEU A 28 -18.38 12.90 10.41
CA LEU A 28 -17.40 12.03 11.03
C LEU A 28 -17.32 10.67 10.33
N ILE A 29 -18.45 10.05 10.02
CA ILE A 29 -18.51 8.78 9.31
C ILE A 29 -17.98 8.93 7.89
N GLY A 30 -18.39 9.96 7.16
CA GLY A 30 -17.91 10.23 5.81
C GLY A 30 -16.41 10.52 5.77
N GLY A 31 -15.91 11.32 6.69
CA GLY A 31 -14.47 11.57 6.83
C GLY A 31 -13.69 10.31 7.15
N TYR A 32 -14.20 9.46 8.01
CA TYR A 32 -13.57 8.18 8.35
C TYR A 32 -13.50 7.22 7.15
N ILE A 33 -14.57 7.11 6.38
CA ILE A 33 -14.62 6.27 5.18
C ILE A 33 -13.63 6.75 4.11
N ILE A 34 -13.45 8.05 3.96
CA ILE A 34 -12.52 8.63 2.98
C ILE A 34 -11.06 8.53 3.47
N ALA A 35 -10.81 8.80 4.74
CA ALA A 35 -9.47 8.85 5.30
C ALA A 35 -8.78 7.49 5.35
N ILE A 36 -9.49 6.40 5.67
CA ILE A 36 -8.92 5.08 5.80
C ILE A 36 -8.25 4.58 4.51
N PRO A 37 -8.89 4.62 3.32
CA PRO A 37 -8.25 4.18 2.09
C PRO A 37 -7.03 5.01 1.72
N LEU A 38 -7.06 6.32 1.91
CA LEU A 38 -5.93 7.21 1.66
C LEU A 38 -4.77 6.92 2.61
N TYR A 39 -5.05 6.78 3.90
CA TYR A 39 -4.05 6.43 4.89
C TYR A 39 -3.41 5.07 4.59
N GLY A 40 -4.20 4.06 4.19
CA GLY A 40 -3.71 2.75 3.84
C GLY A 40 -2.75 2.77 2.65
N LYS A 41 -3.02 3.55 1.59
CA LYS A 41 -2.13 3.70 0.43
C LYS A 41 -0.81 4.37 0.82
N VAL A 42 -0.86 5.46 1.54
CA VAL A 42 0.33 6.20 2.00
C VAL A 42 1.15 5.33 2.97
N SER A 43 0.49 4.68 3.92
CA SER A 43 1.14 3.80 4.89
C SER A 43 1.83 2.60 4.22
N SER A 44 1.20 1.99 3.21
CA SER A 44 1.79 0.88 2.45
C SER A 44 3.08 1.29 1.75
N ARG A 45 3.09 2.44 1.05
CA ARG A 45 4.28 2.94 0.37
C ARG A 45 5.40 3.27 1.36
N LEU A 46 5.09 3.96 2.44
CA LEU A 46 6.05 4.28 3.49
C LEU A 46 6.62 3.01 4.15
N SER A 47 5.81 1.97 4.30
CA SER A 47 6.25 0.69 4.84
C SER A 47 7.30 0.02 3.96
N TRP A 48 7.12 0.01 2.65
CA TRP A 48 8.10 -0.55 1.70
C TRP A 48 9.40 0.26 1.67
N GLU A 49 9.31 1.58 1.65
CA GLU A 49 10.48 2.46 1.70
C GLU A 49 11.26 2.31 3.00
N ARG A 50 10.56 2.19 4.13
CA ARG A 50 11.18 1.95 5.44
C ARG A 50 11.91 0.60 5.47
N LYS A 51 11.32 -0.45 4.94
CA LYS A 51 11.95 -1.76 4.82
C LYS A 51 13.21 -1.71 3.97
N ARG A 52 13.16 -0.98 2.85
CA ARG A 52 14.33 -0.72 2.01
C ARG A 52 15.44 -0.04 2.79
N ASP A 53 15.13 1.01 3.54
CA ASP A 53 16.13 1.76 4.31
C ASP A 53 16.77 0.88 5.40
N ILE A 54 16.01 0.05 6.06
CA ILE A 54 16.53 -0.94 7.02
C ILE A 54 17.45 -1.94 6.33
N ALA A 55 17.04 -2.48 5.19
CA ALA A 55 17.85 -3.42 4.42
C ALA A 55 19.16 -2.78 3.95
N ARG A 56 19.13 -1.54 3.48
CA ARG A 56 20.32 -0.78 3.10
C ARG A 56 21.28 -0.59 4.27
N SER A 57 20.77 -0.26 5.44
CA SER A 57 21.61 -0.08 6.63
C SER A 57 22.33 -1.36 7.04
N LYS A 58 21.75 -2.52 6.76
CA LYS A 58 22.35 -3.83 6.99
C LYS A 58 23.16 -4.35 5.82
N ASN A 59 23.29 -3.60 4.72
CA ASN A 59 23.91 -4.00 3.47
C ASN A 59 23.24 -5.24 2.83
N HIS A 60 21.93 -5.36 3.00
CA HIS A 60 21.12 -6.46 2.41
C HIS A 60 20.54 -6.04 1.07
N VAL A 61 21.40 -5.77 0.10
CA VAL A 61 21.01 -5.31 -1.24
C VAL A 61 21.63 -6.25 -2.27
N ILE A 62 20.79 -6.69 -3.23
CA ILE A 62 21.22 -7.52 -4.33
C ILE A 62 20.87 -6.82 -5.63
N LYS A 63 21.82 -6.70 -6.54
CA LYS A 63 21.61 -6.12 -7.86
C LYS A 63 21.23 -7.24 -8.84
N ALA A 64 20.04 -7.12 -9.42
CA ALA A 64 19.55 -8.06 -10.41
C ALA A 64 19.56 -7.42 -11.80
N ALA A 65 19.88 -8.21 -12.82
CA ALA A 65 19.93 -7.78 -14.21
C ALA A 65 18.71 -8.26 -14.98
N LEU A 66 18.14 -7.39 -15.80
CA LEU A 66 16.99 -7.69 -16.65
C LEU A 66 17.37 -8.72 -17.73
N VAL A 67 16.62 -9.80 -17.80
CA VAL A 67 16.78 -10.84 -18.83
C VAL A 67 15.65 -10.79 -19.85
N LYS A 68 14.40 -10.71 -19.36
CA LYS A 68 13.21 -10.68 -20.20
C LYS A 68 12.22 -9.66 -19.67
N LYS A 69 11.53 -8.98 -20.58
CA LYS A 69 10.40 -8.12 -20.26
C LYS A 69 9.25 -8.37 -21.23
N HIS A 70 8.05 -8.43 -20.73
CA HIS A 70 6.85 -8.62 -21.53
C HIS A 70 5.79 -7.58 -21.17
N PRO A 71 5.23 -6.85 -22.15
CA PRO A 71 4.07 -6.04 -21.90
C PRO A 71 2.88 -6.95 -21.67
N LYS A 72 2.03 -6.60 -20.72
CA LYS A 72 0.77 -7.28 -20.53
C LYS A 72 -0.24 -6.68 -21.49
N GLY A 73 -0.66 -7.44 -22.50
CA GLY A 73 -1.60 -6.98 -23.54
C GLY A 73 -3.04 -6.83 -23.10
N GLU A 74 -3.40 -7.26 -21.90
CA GLU A 74 -4.77 -7.23 -21.36
C GLU A 74 -4.87 -6.39 -20.10
N VAL A 75 -6.09 -5.93 -19.81
CA VAL A 75 -6.39 -5.20 -18.58
C VAL A 75 -6.13 -6.10 -17.37
N GLY A 76 -5.21 -5.69 -16.54
CA GLY A 76 -4.83 -6.40 -15.32
C GLY A 76 -4.27 -5.49 -14.26
N LYS A 77 -3.78 -6.08 -13.18
CA LYS A 77 -3.22 -5.34 -12.05
C LYS A 77 -1.87 -4.69 -12.34
N TYR A 78 -1.18 -5.13 -13.39
CA TYR A 78 0.12 -4.62 -13.81
C TYR A 78 0.18 -4.53 -15.33
N ASP A 79 1.05 -3.65 -15.85
CA ASP A 79 1.22 -3.42 -17.29
C ASP A 79 2.44 -4.13 -17.87
N TRP A 80 3.42 -4.44 -17.05
CA TRP A 80 4.66 -5.12 -17.44
C TRP A 80 5.02 -6.24 -16.49
N SER A 81 5.51 -7.33 -17.04
CA SER A 81 6.21 -8.39 -16.28
C SER A 81 7.65 -8.47 -16.75
N ALA A 82 8.55 -8.75 -15.83
CA ALA A 82 9.98 -8.86 -16.13
C ALA A 82 10.61 -9.97 -15.32
N THR A 83 11.62 -10.61 -15.91
CA THR A 83 12.44 -11.60 -15.23
C THR A 83 13.84 -11.04 -15.06
N TYR A 84 14.33 -11.06 -13.84
CA TYR A 84 15.66 -10.60 -13.46
C TYR A 84 16.50 -11.75 -12.96
N HIS A 85 17.79 -11.76 -13.33
CA HIS A 85 18.76 -12.70 -12.80
C HIS A 85 19.61 -12.03 -11.73
N TYR A 86 19.83 -12.75 -10.65
CA TYR A 86 20.73 -12.36 -9.58
C TYR A 86 21.48 -13.56 -9.04
N GLU A 87 22.59 -13.30 -8.38
CA GLU A 87 23.41 -14.31 -7.73
C GLU A 87 23.26 -14.20 -6.22
N LEU A 88 22.96 -15.31 -5.57
CA LEU A 88 22.87 -15.41 -4.13
C LEU A 88 23.69 -16.60 -3.65
N GLN A 89 24.73 -16.34 -2.84
CA GLN A 89 25.59 -17.38 -2.29
C GLN A 89 26.21 -18.30 -3.36
N GLY A 90 26.57 -17.73 -4.51
CA GLY A 90 27.14 -18.47 -5.63
C GLY A 90 26.13 -19.19 -6.53
N GLU A 91 24.85 -19.10 -6.23
CA GLU A 91 23.77 -19.68 -7.04
C GLU A 91 23.07 -18.61 -7.86
N GLU A 92 22.88 -18.86 -9.15
CA GLU A 92 22.05 -18.01 -10.00
C GLU A 92 20.58 -18.28 -9.72
N ARG A 93 19.82 -17.20 -9.52
CA ARG A 93 18.38 -17.23 -9.26
C ARG A 93 17.65 -16.23 -10.12
N GLU A 94 16.36 -16.45 -10.28
CA GLU A 94 15.47 -15.56 -11.02
C GLU A 94 14.49 -14.86 -10.08
N TYR A 95 14.22 -13.60 -10.36
CA TYR A 95 13.21 -12.82 -9.68
C TYR A 95 12.20 -12.32 -10.71
N HIS A 96 10.93 -12.61 -10.50
CA HIS A 96 9.84 -12.15 -11.34
C HIS A 96 9.24 -10.89 -10.75
N ALA A 97 9.32 -9.80 -11.49
CA ALA A 97 8.83 -8.49 -11.07
C ALA A 97 7.68 -8.03 -11.95
N TYR A 98 6.80 -7.21 -11.36
CA TYR A 98 5.65 -6.65 -12.04
C TYR A 98 5.68 -5.13 -11.90
N PHE A 99 5.40 -4.43 -12.98
CA PHE A 99 5.44 -2.96 -13.03
C PHE A 99 4.15 -2.43 -13.62
N LYS A 100 3.74 -1.26 -13.14
CA LYS A 100 2.59 -0.55 -13.68
C LYS A 100 3.03 0.79 -14.23
N GLU A 101 2.50 1.17 -15.41
CA GLU A 101 2.77 2.47 -16.00
C GLU A 101 2.54 3.62 -15.00
N PRO A 102 3.37 4.65 -14.98
CA PRO A 102 4.42 4.97 -15.96
C PRO A 102 5.76 4.25 -15.73
N THR A 103 5.88 3.40 -14.71
CA THR A 103 7.11 2.67 -14.42
C THR A 103 7.28 1.49 -15.39
N ARG A 104 8.39 1.48 -16.11
CA ARG A 104 8.78 0.37 -16.99
C ARG A 104 9.88 -0.46 -16.34
N PRO A 105 10.04 -1.73 -16.73
CA PRO A 105 11.12 -2.56 -16.18
C PRO A 105 12.50 -1.93 -16.40
N PRO A 106 13.23 -1.56 -15.33
CA PRO A 106 14.58 -1.03 -15.46
C PRO A 106 15.56 -2.13 -15.87
N VAL A 107 16.70 -1.73 -16.42
CA VAL A 107 17.77 -2.68 -16.80
C VAL A 107 18.34 -3.40 -15.60
N TYR A 108 18.43 -2.72 -14.47
CA TYR A 108 18.86 -3.30 -13.21
C TYR A 108 17.82 -3.03 -12.15
N LEU A 109 17.53 -4.03 -11.34
CA LEU A 109 16.61 -3.93 -10.22
C LEU A 109 17.37 -4.24 -8.93
N TYR A 110 17.23 -3.36 -7.94
CA TYR A 110 17.77 -3.58 -6.62
C TYR A 110 16.77 -4.33 -5.76
N LEU A 111 17.19 -5.50 -5.29
CA LEU A 111 16.40 -6.35 -4.41
C LEU A 111 16.90 -6.22 -3.00
N TYR A 112 15.99 -6.18 -2.06
CA TYR A 112 16.27 -5.98 -0.64
C TYR A 112 15.70 -7.12 0.16
N TYR A 113 16.34 -7.46 1.27
CA TYR A 113 15.81 -8.40 2.24
C TYR A 113 16.11 -7.91 3.66
N LEU A 114 15.24 -8.25 4.60
CA LEU A 114 15.40 -7.88 6.00
C LEU A 114 16.27 -8.89 6.74
N ASP A 115 15.75 -10.09 6.93
CA ASP A 115 16.43 -11.16 7.67
C ASP A 115 16.69 -12.40 6.80
N ASN A 116 15.75 -12.76 5.95
CA ASN A 116 15.83 -13.93 5.09
C ASN A 116 16.18 -13.54 3.66
N PRO A 117 17.36 -13.92 3.13
CA PRO A 117 17.75 -13.62 1.76
C PRO A 117 16.90 -14.29 0.68
N ARG A 118 15.98 -15.18 1.04
CA ARG A 118 15.01 -15.77 0.11
C ARG A 118 13.76 -14.90 -0.05
N GLU A 119 13.48 -14.02 0.89
CA GLU A 119 12.35 -13.10 0.87
C GLU A 119 12.78 -11.73 0.34
N LEU A 120 12.99 -11.66 -0.96
CA LEU A 120 13.42 -10.45 -1.65
C LEU A 120 12.22 -9.58 -2.04
N PHE A 121 12.44 -8.27 -1.99
CA PHE A 121 11.46 -7.29 -2.44
C PHE A 121 12.15 -6.13 -3.16
N SER A 122 11.41 -5.41 -3.98
CA SER A 122 11.86 -4.17 -4.59
C SER A 122 10.85 -3.04 -4.32
N VAL A 123 11.33 -1.80 -4.33
CA VAL A 123 10.48 -0.62 -4.12
C VAL A 123 9.91 -0.13 -5.46
N GLU A 124 10.59 -0.40 -6.56
CA GLU A 124 10.20 0.02 -7.90
C GLU A 124 9.08 -0.84 -8.50
N GLU A 125 8.91 -2.04 -7.97
CA GLU A 125 7.89 -2.99 -8.40
C GLU A 125 6.50 -2.55 -7.94
N TYR A 126 5.49 -2.87 -8.76
CA TYR A 126 4.10 -2.69 -8.39
C TYR A 126 3.65 -3.74 -7.38
N HIS A 127 3.30 -3.27 -6.19
CA HIS A 127 2.76 -4.10 -5.10
C HIS A 127 1.23 -3.92 -5.03
N TYR A 128 0.51 -4.97 -5.29
CA TYR A 128 -0.96 -4.97 -5.23
C TYR A 128 -1.51 -5.85 -4.13
#